data_75be4bb0736e43753b94115d47096f3b
#
_entry.id   75be4bb0736e43753b94115d47096f3b
#
_cell.length_a   1.000
_cell.length_b   1.000
_cell.length_c   1.000
_cell.angle_alpha   90.00
_cell.angle_beta   90.00
_cell.angle_gamma   90.00
#
_symmetry.space_group_name_H-M   'P 1'
#
loop_
_entity.id
_entity.type
_entity.pdbx_description
1 polymer ?
#
loop_
_entity_poly.entity_id
_entity_poly.type
_entity_poly.pdbx_seq_one_letter_code
_entity_poly.pdbx_strand_id
1 'polypeptide(L)' 'MRTFKETSKIVEEVANIALQAAEEKGPTFREVLYLPEMIDARIKKEIEKREEPFRRTPQQ' A
#
# COMPACT_ATOMS: atom_id res chain seq x y z
N MET A 1 14.15 6.14 14.38
CA MET A 1 13.70 4.89 13.75
C MET A 1 12.48 4.35 14.46
N ARG A 2 11.51 3.86 13.71
CA ARG A 2 10.31 3.31 14.31
C ARG A 2 10.53 1.91 14.83
N THR A 3 9.85 1.59 15.92
CA THR A 3 9.89 0.23 16.43
C THR A 3 9.04 -0.67 15.52
N PHE A 4 9.22 -1.98 15.66
CA PHE A 4 8.43 -2.92 14.91
C PHE A 4 6.93 -2.73 15.19
N LYS A 5 6.61 -2.43 16.44
CA LYS A 5 5.23 -2.23 16.85
C LYS A 5 4.61 -1.01 16.15
N GLU A 6 5.36 0.07 16.08
CA GLU A 6 4.90 1.27 15.43
C GLU A 6 4.74 1.03 13.92
N THR A 7 5.69 0.34 13.33
CA THR A 7 5.62 0.01 11.91
C THR A 7 4.41 -0.83 11.60
N SER A 8 4.13 -1.85 12.42
CA SER A 8 2.97 -2.70 12.22
C SER A 8 1.68 -1.91 12.28
N LYS A 9 1.60 -0.99 13.23
CA LYS A 9 0.40 -0.18 13.39
C LYS A 9 0.15 0.70 12.18
N ILE A 10 1.19 1.31 11.66
CA ILE A 10 1.07 2.16 10.48
C ILE A 10 0.64 1.35 9.26
N VAL A 11 1.26 0.20 9.06
CA VAL A 11 0.92 -0.66 7.94
C VAL A 11 -0.53 -1.13 8.05
N GLU A 12 -0.97 -1.46 9.25
CA GLU A 12 -2.32 -1.90 9.48
C GLU A 12 -3.33 -0.80 9.15
N GLU A 13 -3.03 0.41 9.57
CA GLU A 13 -3.91 1.54 9.26
C GLU A 13 -4.02 1.77 7.76
N VAL A 14 -2.90 1.71 7.06
CA VAL A 14 -2.90 1.90 5.61
C VAL A 14 -3.67 0.77 4.93
N ALA A 15 -3.52 -0.46 5.41
CA ALA A 15 -4.24 -1.59 4.85
C ALA A 15 -5.75 -1.40 5.02
N ASN A 16 -6.17 -0.92 6.19
CA ASN A 16 -7.58 -0.69 6.43
C ASN A 16 -8.15 0.38 5.51
N ILE A 17 -7.39 1.44 5.27
CA ILE A 17 -7.83 2.48 4.36
C ILE A 17 -7.96 1.94 2.95
N ALA A 18 -7.01 1.12 2.54
CA ALA A 18 -7.03 0.53 1.20
C ALA A 18 -8.25 -0.38 1.03
N LEU A 19 -8.57 -1.18 2.04
CA LEU A 19 -9.72 -2.06 1.97
C LEU A 19 -11.03 -1.29 1.97
N GLN A 20 -11.08 -0.21 2.72
CA GLN A 20 -12.26 0.63 2.73
C GLN A 20 -12.48 1.28 1.35
N ALA A 21 -11.41 1.74 0.74
CA ALA A 21 -11.48 2.31 -0.61
C ALA A 21 -11.95 1.26 -1.62
N ALA A 22 -11.48 0.02 -1.44
CA ALA A 22 -11.90 -1.06 -2.32
C ALA A 22 -13.39 -1.31 -2.18
N GLU A 23 -13.90 -1.32 -0.96
CA GLU A 23 -15.34 -1.53 -0.74
C GLU A 23 -16.17 -0.50 -1.50
N GLU A 24 -15.70 0.74 -1.50
CA GLU A 24 -16.44 1.82 -2.14
C GLU A 24 -16.49 1.66 -3.66
N LYS A 25 -15.49 1.01 -4.23
CA LYS A 25 -15.45 0.79 -5.67
C LYS A 25 -16.20 -0.46 -6.10
N GLY A 26 -16.51 -1.35 -5.17
CA GLY A 26 -17.32 -2.52 -5.43
C GLY A 26 -16.67 -3.67 -6.18
N PRO A 27 -15.37 -3.90 -6.04
CA PRO A 27 -14.75 -5.05 -6.72
C PRO A 27 -15.17 -6.35 -6.06
N THR A 28 -15.01 -7.45 -6.80
CA THR A 28 -15.25 -8.78 -6.24
C THR A 28 -14.08 -9.16 -5.34
N PHE A 29 -14.31 -10.20 -4.51
CA PHE A 29 -13.22 -10.70 -3.68
C PHE A 29 -12.03 -11.16 -4.51
N ARG A 30 -12.30 -11.75 -5.66
CA ARG A 30 -11.24 -12.20 -6.54
C ARG A 30 -10.40 -11.02 -7.02
N GLU A 31 -11.05 -9.93 -7.37
CA GLU A 31 -10.35 -8.72 -7.80
C GLU A 31 -9.51 -8.12 -6.68
N VAL A 32 -10.04 -8.16 -5.46
CA VAL A 32 -9.28 -7.65 -4.32
C VAL A 32 -8.01 -8.44 -4.07
N LEU A 33 -8.02 -9.74 -4.40
CA LEU A 33 -6.84 -10.57 -4.23
C LEU A 33 -5.66 -10.11 -5.10
N TYR A 34 -5.93 -9.40 -6.18
CA TYR A 34 -4.86 -8.89 -7.03
C TYR A 34 -4.23 -7.62 -6.47
N LEU A 35 -4.88 -7.01 -5.49
CA LEU A 35 -4.40 -5.75 -4.92
C LEU A 35 -3.00 -5.84 -4.34
N PRO A 36 -2.67 -6.85 -3.53
CA PRO A 36 -1.32 -6.91 -2.96
C PRO A 36 -0.24 -7.00 -4.02
N GLU A 37 -0.48 -7.74 -5.09
CA GLU A 37 0.51 -7.88 -6.15
C GLU A 37 0.73 -6.57 -6.88
N MET A 38 -0.34 -5.86 -7.17
CA MET A 38 -0.24 -4.58 -7.85
C MET A 38 0.43 -3.54 -6.98
N ILE A 39 0.06 -3.51 -5.71
CA ILE A 39 0.68 -2.57 -4.78
C ILE A 39 2.15 -2.87 -4.62
N ASP A 40 2.48 -4.15 -4.51
CA ASP A 40 3.87 -4.57 -4.37
C ASP A 40 4.70 -4.12 -5.58
N ALA A 41 4.18 -4.33 -6.77
CA ALA A 41 4.88 -3.96 -7.98
C ALA A 41 5.11 -2.45 -8.05
N ARG A 42 4.11 -1.67 -7.67
CA ARG A 42 4.23 -0.21 -7.71
C ARG A 42 5.18 0.31 -6.65
N ILE A 43 5.15 -0.30 -5.46
CA ILE A 43 6.05 0.10 -4.39
C ILE A 43 7.49 -0.19 -4.78
N LYS A 44 7.75 -1.35 -5.37
CA LYS A 44 9.09 -1.71 -5.78
C LYS A 44 9.65 -0.75 -6.83
N LYS A 45 8.76 -0.22 -7.64
CA LYS A 45 9.15 0.75 -8.65
C LYS A 45 9.58 2.07 -8.03
N GLU A 46 8.95 2.45 -6.93
CA GLU A 46 9.19 3.75 -6.31
C GLU A 46 10.32 3.74 -5.30
N ILE A 47 10.46 2.64 -4.59
CA ILE A 47 11.41 2.60 -3.48
C ILE A 47 12.85 2.56 -3.92
N GLU A 48 13.21 1.62 -4.75
CA GLU A 48 14.57 1.52 -5.27
C GLU A 48 15.66 1.86 -4.26
N LYS A 49 15.57 1.32 -3.06
CA LYS A 49 16.58 1.52 -2.02
C LYS A 49 16.49 2.84 -1.28
N ARG A 50 15.45 3.60 -1.50
CA ARG A 50 15.29 4.81 -0.71
C ARG A 50 14.77 4.50 0.66
N GLU A 51 15.21 5.27 1.62
CA GLU A 51 14.73 5.16 2.99
C GLU A 51 13.95 6.39 3.40
N GLU A 52 13.58 7.19 2.43
CA GLU A 52 12.78 8.38 2.67
C GLU A 52 11.31 8.02 2.86
N PRO A 53 10.50 8.93 3.39
CA PRO A 53 9.07 8.69 3.44
C PRO A 53 8.53 8.40 2.05
N PHE A 54 7.57 7.49 1.97
CA PHE A 54 7.03 7.07 0.70
C PHE A 54 6.33 8.20 -0.04
N ARG A 55 6.69 8.36 -1.30
CA ARG A 55 6.03 9.30 -2.20
C ARG A 55 5.98 8.69 -3.57
N ARG A 56 4.84 8.79 -4.19
CA ARG A 56 4.72 8.28 -5.54
C ARG A 56 5.26 9.31 -6.53
N THR A 57 5.85 8.78 -7.59
CA THR A 57 6.30 9.63 -8.67
C THR A 57 5.06 10.22 -9.37
N PRO A 58 5.05 11.53 -9.62
CA PRO A 58 3.90 12.12 -10.31
C PRO A 58 3.69 11.47 -11.66
N GLN A 59 2.46 11.25 -11.98
CA GLN A 59 2.10 10.67 -13.27
C GLN A 59 1.79 11.78 -14.25
N GLN A 60 2.12 11.51 -15.48
CA GLN A 60 1.89 12.52 -16.52
C GLN A 60 0.99 12.02 -17.60
#